data_47937cdfaab50234d72c44000079b4ca
#
_entry.id   47937cdfaab50234d72c44000079b4ca
#
_cell.length_a   1.000
_cell.length_b   1.000
_cell.length_c   1.000
_cell.angle_alpha   90.00
_cell.angle_beta   90.00
_cell.angle_gamma   90.00
#
_symmetry.space_group_name_H-M   'P 1'
#
loop_
_entity.id
_entity.type
_entity.pdbx_description
1 polymer ?
#
loop_
_entity_poly.entity_id
_entity_poly.type
_entity_poly.pdbx_seq_one_letter_code
_entity_poly.pdbx_strand_id
1 'polypeptide(L)'
;MTRTSVLALALMLGAPAYAQNAPAGDAPSKDAKADAAKPNPDQVKASVEEDAQPVKRSIPLHGRSLAYMATPGHLTIRNADGEPTASMFYVAYTVPSAGRPRPVTFLFNGGPGSATMWLHMGSFGPMKVDAATPETVAGPPFRYGPNPDTLLDVSDLVFIDAPTTGLSRPLGKAEPKDFFGVDKDLDAFTRTIQRYLTKYNRWNSPKFIIGESYGTTRAAGLSQKLLDQGVQLNGITFVSTVFNFADFQGDQSLVNFFPTLAANAWYHGKINPKPQLRQFLAEASAFASGPYAAALQKGNAISDEERQSIAQQMSHFLGISTGYILQSNLRINDDRFRRELLRDRHQIIGRIDSRYVGTEADNAGAGTSYDPQASAITGAFVGALNDYLLRDLGYKTDLVYRPNNYAAIYGGPDGWSFEHKSPDGDQQIADTSVDLANAMRQNPRMKILSVNGYYDLATPFHGAEYEFGHLALEPQLQSNIRYTYYEAGHMMYTDPASAHQLKADLAAFYASAL
;
A
#
# COMPACT_ATOMS: atom_id res chain seq x y z
N MET A 1 -12.23 -33.88 3.42
CA MET A 1 -11.56 -33.06 2.42
C MET A 1 -10.72 -32.05 3.19
N THR A 2 -9.44 -32.18 3.09
CA THR A 2 -8.40 -31.66 3.97
C THR A 2 -8.18 -30.16 3.71
N ARG A 3 -8.40 -29.34 4.74
CA ARG A 3 -8.01 -27.92 4.78
C ARG A 3 -6.47 -27.86 4.92
N THR A 4 -5.78 -27.73 3.82
CA THR A 4 -4.33 -27.49 3.84
C THR A 4 -4.02 -26.37 2.85
N SER A 5 -3.27 -25.38 3.29
CA SER A 5 -2.50 -24.42 2.48
C SER A 5 -3.07 -23.01 2.29
N VAL A 6 -3.44 -22.30 3.37
CA VAL A 6 -3.58 -20.84 3.36
C VAL A 6 -2.42 -20.12 4.10
N LEU A 7 -1.51 -20.90 4.70
CA LEU A 7 -0.43 -20.33 5.53
C LEU A 7 0.72 -19.64 4.74
N ALA A 8 0.83 -19.91 3.44
CA ALA A 8 1.96 -19.43 2.62
C ALA A 8 1.82 -17.98 2.13
N LEU A 9 0.60 -17.44 2.02
CA LEU A 9 0.38 -16.09 1.48
C LEU A 9 0.68 -14.98 2.50
N ALA A 10 0.47 -15.24 3.79
CA ALA A 10 0.72 -14.27 4.86
C ALA A 10 2.21 -13.92 5.04
N LEU A 11 3.11 -14.83 4.67
CA LEU A 11 4.57 -14.62 4.76
C LEU A 11 5.10 -13.66 3.69
N MET A 12 4.40 -13.45 2.58
CA MET A 12 4.86 -12.59 1.49
C MET A 12 4.57 -11.09 1.69
N LEU A 13 3.66 -10.74 2.59
CA LEU A 13 3.28 -9.34 2.82
C LEU A 13 4.00 -8.69 4.00
N GLY A 14 5.04 -9.34 4.54
CA GLY A 14 5.97 -8.73 5.51
C GLY A 14 5.31 -8.25 6.80
N ALA A 15 4.54 -9.12 7.48
CA ALA A 15 4.33 -8.92 8.89
C ALA A 15 5.71 -9.00 9.60
N PRO A 16 6.06 -8.06 10.49
CA PRO A 16 7.26 -8.21 11.29
C PRO A 16 7.17 -9.54 12.05
N ALA A 17 8.26 -10.32 12.00
CA ALA A 17 8.39 -11.57 12.74
C ALA A 17 8.41 -11.30 14.26
N TYR A 18 7.25 -11.03 14.82
CA TYR A 18 7.02 -11.05 16.25
C TYR A 18 6.19 -12.29 16.58
N ALA A 19 6.85 -13.42 16.71
CA ALA A 19 6.48 -14.54 17.55
C ALA A 19 7.19 -15.82 17.08
N GLN A 20 8.42 -16.00 17.51
CA GLN A 20 8.97 -17.34 17.73
C GLN A 20 10.16 -17.23 18.66
N ASN A 21 9.90 -17.38 19.94
CA ASN A 21 10.76 -18.00 20.95
C ASN A 21 9.99 -18.02 22.27
N ALA A 22 9.13 -19.02 22.43
CA ALA A 22 8.76 -19.52 23.74
C ALA A 22 9.32 -20.94 23.88
N PRO A 23 9.95 -21.28 25.01
CA PRO A 23 10.50 -22.61 25.21
C PRO A 23 9.35 -23.65 25.28
N ALA A 24 9.60 -24.83 24.75
CA ALA A 24 8.70 -25.96 24.83
C ALA A 24 8.45 -26.33 26.32
N GLY A 25 7.29 -25.98 26.80
CA GLY A 25 6.73 -26.41 28.07
C GLY A 25 5.61 -27.37 27.82
N ASP A 26 5.51 -28.37 28.67
CA ASP A 26 4.68 -29.56 28.67
C ASP A 26 3.25 -29.37 28.14
N ALA A 27 2.75 -30.37 27.42
CA ALA A 27 1.38 -30.46 26.91
C ALA A 27 0.35 -30.35 28.04
N PRO A 28 -0.61 -29.43 27.98
CA PRO A 28 -1.68 -29.37 28.95
C PRO A 28 -2.74 -30.45 28.68
N SER A 29 -3.19 -31.09 29.76
CA SER A 29 -4.26 -32.07 29.82
C SER A 29 -5.55 -31.55 29.17
N LYS A 30 -6.26 -32.46 28.46
CA LYS A 30 -7.63 -32.28 27.99
C LYS A 30 -8.54 -32.14 29.23
N ASP A 31 -8.95 -30.93 29.53
CA ASP A 31 -10.15 -30.53 30.30
C ASP A 31 -10.04 -29.09 30.83
N ALA A 32 -9.74 -28.16 29.95
CA ALA A 32 -9.97 -26.76 30.22
C ALA A 32 -11.12 -26.28 29.33
N LYS A 33 -12.32 -26.08 29.92
CA LYS A 33 -13.36 -25.24 29.33
C LYS A 33 -12.72 -23.89 29.04
N ALA A 34 -12.76 -23.49 27.76
CA ALA A 34 -12.34 -22.15 27.35
C ALA A 34 -13.25 -21.15 28.08
N ASP A 35 -12.73 -20.55 29.16
CA ASP A 35 -13.31 -19.35 29.72
C ASP A 35 -13.28 -18.29 28.63
N ALA A 36 -14.47 -17.83 28.22
CA ALA A 36 -14.60 -16.70 27.34
C ALA A 36 -13.77 -15.54 27.92
N ALA A 37 -12.76 -15.10 27.20
CA ALA A 37 -11.88 -14.05 27.63
C ALA A 37 -12.73 -12.84 28.07
N LYS A 38 -12.64 -12.44 29.34
CA LYS A 38 -13.34 -11.26 29.83
C LYS A 38 -12.92 -10.08 28.97
N PRO A 39 -13.86 -9.22 28.53
CA PRO A 39 -13.51 -8.04 27.72
C PRO A 39 -12.46 -7.23 28.47
N ASN A 40 -11.39 -6.85 27.77
CA ASN A 40 -10.38 -5.96 28.33
C ASN A 40 -11.07 -4.66 28.77
N PRO A 41 -11.03 -4.27 30.06
CA PRO A 41 -11.71 -3.09 30.56
C PRO A 41 -11.23 -1.78 29.89
N ASP A 42 -10.06 -1.79 29.25
CA ASP A 42 -9.50 -0.64 28.54
C ASP A 42 -10.01 -0.49 27.08
N GLN A 43 -10.92 -1.37 26.63
CA GLN A 43 -11.50 -1.26 25.29
C GLN A 43 -12.71 -0.32 25.29
N VAL A 44 -12.46 0.92 24.90
CA VAL A 44 -13.52 1.89 24.61
C VAL A 44 -14.32 1.40 23.37
N LYS A 45 -15.65 1.31 23.51
CA LYS A 45 -16.53 0.96 22.38
C LYS A 45 -16.77 2.19 21.50
N ALA A 46 -16.73 2.01 20.20
CA ALA A 46 -17.10 3.06 19.25
C ALA A 46 -18.61 3.36 19.33
N SER A 47 -18.97 4.64 19.12
CA SER A 47 -20.36 5.05 19.03
C SER A 47 -20.97 4.69 17.68
N VAL A 48 -22.27 4.40 17.68
CA VAL A 48 -23.08 4.26 16.47
C VAL A 48 -23.43 5.61 15.88
N GLU A 49 -23.36 6.67 16.68
CA GLU A 49 -23.64 8.03 16.23
C GLU A 49 -22.47 8.59 15.42
N GLU A 50 -22.81 9.20 14.29
CA GLU A 50 -21.82 9.86 13.43
C GLU A 50 -21.42 11.19 14.04
N ASP A 51 -20.17 11.32 14.43
CA ASP A 51 -19.57 12.56 14.86
C ASP A 51 -18.83 13.23 13.68
N ALA A 52 -18.91 14.52 13.58
CA ALA A 52 -18.11 15.33 12.68
C ALA A 52 -17.73 16.61 13.43
N GLN A 53 -16.44 16.86 13.58
CA GLN A 53 -15.93 18.02 14.32
C GLN A 53 -15.18 18.98 13.38
N PRO A 54 -15.90 19.78 12.57
CA PRO A 54 -15.29 20.65 11.57
C PRO A 54 -14.53 21.81 12.21
N VAL A 55 -13.29 22.04 11.78
CA VAL A 55 -12.41 23.11 12.25
C VAL A 55 -11.90 23.91 11.06
N LYS A 56 -12.05 25.25 11.10
CA LYS A 56 -11.47 26.15 10.08
C LYS A 56 -9.96 26.25 10.25
N ARG A 57 -9.23 26.11 9.15
CA ARG A 57 -7.78 26.18 9.08
C ARG A 57 -7.34 26.93 7.82
N SER A 58 -6.08 27.27 7.75
CA SER A 58 -5.46 27.78 6.54
C SER A 58 -3.99 27.36 6.47
N ILE A 59 -3.48 27.23 5.25
CA ILE A 59 -2.06 26.98 4.98
C ILE A 59 -1.52 27.98 3.95
N PRO A 60 -0.25 28.32 4.03
CA PRO A 60 0.43 29.03 2.93
C PRO A 60 0.60 28.07 1.74
N LEU A 61 0.10 28.46 0.57
CA LEU A 61 0.24 27.68 -0.66
C LEU A 61 0.39 28.64 -1.86
N HIS A 62 1.44 28.47 -2.66
CA HIS A 62 1.73 29.31 -3.84
C HIS A 62 1.70 30.82 -3.55
N GLY A 63 2.27 31.24 -2.40
CA GLY A 63 2.35 32.65 -1.98
C GLY A 63 1.02 33.25 -1.50
N ARG A 64 -0.03 32.43 -1.32
CA ARG A 64 -1.35 32.83 -0.81
C ARG A 64 -1.74 31.98 0.40
N SER A 65 -2.70 32.47 1.19
CA SER A 65 -3.31 31.67 2.25
C SER A 65 -4.50 30.91 1.67
N LEU A 66 -4.44 29.58 1.68
CA LEU A 66 -5.56 28.70 1.32
C LEU A 66 -6.35 28.36 2.58
N ALA A 67 -7.56 28.93 2.69
CA ALA A 67 -8.49 28.59 3.76
C ALA A 67 -9.24 27.30 3.45
N TYR A 68 -9.40 26.43 4.45
CA TYR A 68 -10.09 25.15 4.31
C TYR A 68 -10.80 24.75 5.61
N MET A 69 -11.68 23.76 5.50
CA MET A 69 -12.31 23.08 6.62
C MET A 69 -11.65 21.71 6.78
N ALA A 70 -11.12 21.41 7.97
CA ALA A 70 -10.71 20.08 8.38
C ALA A 70 -11.83 19.45 9.21
N THR A 71 -12.28 18.28 8.82
CA THR A 71 -13.41 17.58 9.45
C THR A 71 -13.01 16.15 9.80
N PRO A 72 -12.40 15.90 10.97
CA PRO A 72 -12.30 14.56 11.52
C PRO A 72 -13.67 14.08 11.99
N GLY A 73 -13.97 12.79 11.85
CA GLY A 73 -15.24 12.22 12.29
C GLY A 73 -15.44 10.77 11.86
N HIS A 74 -16.58 10.22 12.19
CA HIS A 74 -16.99 8.87 11.84
C HIS A 74 -18.23 8.84 10.95
N LEU A 75 -18.27 7.83 10.08
CA LEU A 75 -19.46 7.43 9.32
C LEU A 75 -19.88 6.04 9.78
N THR A 76 -21.16 5.86 10.03
CA THR A 76 -21.72 4.55 10.38
C THR A 76 -22.18 3.83 9.14
N ILE A 77 -21.50 2.73 8.80
CA ILE A 77 -21.97 1.83 7.75
C ILE A 77 -22.88 0.75 8.32
N ARG A 78 -23.85 0.30 7.51
CA ARG A 78 -24.91 -0.63 7.91
C ARG A 78 -24.99 -1.79 6.94
N ASN A 79 -25.46 -2.96 7.42
CA ASN A 79 -25.77 -4.09 6.54
C ASN A 79 -27.11 -3.88 5.79
N ALA A 80 -27.55 -4.88 5.02
CA ALA A 80 -28.79 -4.83 4.25
C ALA A 80 -30.04 -4.68 5.13
N ASP A 81 -29.98 -5.17 6.36
CA ASP A 81 -31.08 -5.09 7.34
C ASP A 81 -31.11 -3.75 8.09
N GLY A 82 -30.19 -2.83 7.76
CA GLY A 82 -30.06 -1.52 8.41
C GLY A 82 -29.33 -1.56 9.76
N GLU A 83 -28.81 -2.71 10.20
CA GLU A 83 -28.04 -2.81 11.44
C GLU A 83 -26.64 -2.17 11.27
N PRO A 84 -26.14 -1.40 12.25
CA PRO A 84 -24.80 -0.82 12.18
C PRO A 84 -23.74 -1.90 12.28
N THR A 85 -22.76 -1.85 11.36
CA THR A 85 -21.67 -2.85 11.28
C THR A 85 -20.30 -2.27 11.56
N ALA A 86 -20.04 -1.02 11.17
CA ALA A 86 -18.79 -0.34 11.54
C ALA A 86 -18.97 1.16 11.66
N SER A 87 -18.15 1.74 12.56
CA SER A 87 -17.85 3.14 12.67
C SER A 87 -16.56 3.40 11.91
N MET A 88 -16.66 4.05 10.74
CA MET A 88 -15.56 4.29 9.81
C MET A 88 -14.99 5.68 10.02
N PHE A 89 -13.75 5.75 10.53
CA PHE A 89 -13.09 7.03 10.74
C PHE A 89 -12.59 7.63 9.44
N TYR A 90 -12.76 8.94 9.30
CA TYR A 90 -12.22 9.72 8.20
C TYR A 90 -11.74 11.09 8.67
N VAL A 91 -10.85 11.68 7.89
CA VAL A 91 -10.54 13.12 7.97
C VAL A 91 -10.75 13.73 6.60
N ALA A 92 -11.70 14.65 6.51
CA ALA A 92 -12.00 15.36 5.27
C ALA A 92 -11.43 16.79 5.31
N TYR A 93 -10.82 17.19 4.19
CA TYR A 93 -10.35 18.55 3.94
C TYR A 93 -11.11 19.13 2.76
N THR A 94 -11.84 20.22 3.00
CA THR A 94 -12.67 20.83 1.97
C THR A 94 -12.38 22.34 1.84
N VAL A 95 -12.33 22.81 0.60
CA VAL A 95 -12.13 24.24 0.31
C VAL A 95 -13.47 24.83 -0.12
N PRO A 96 -13.91 25.96 0.48
CA PRO A 96 -15.11 26.64 0.04
C PRO A 96 -15.06 26.97 -1.46
N SER A 97 -16.12 26.61 -2.19
CA SER A 97 -16.23 26.87 -3.63
C SER A 97 -17.56 27.56 -3.94
N ALA A 98 -17.49 28.63 -4.72
CA ALA A 98 -18.67 29.25 -5.32
C ALA A 98 -18.80 28.76 -6.77
N GLY A 99 -19.87 28.04 -7.11
CA GLY A 99 -20.12 27.59 -8.47
C GLY A 99 -20.09 26.08 -8.64
N ARG A 100 -19.22 25.55 -9.55
CA ARG A 100 -19.17 24.11 -9.84
C ARG A 100 -18.66 23.30 -8.63
N PRO A 101 -19.23 22.11 -8.36
CA PRO A 101 -18.71 21.23 -7.33
C PRO A 101 -17.23 20.90 -7.58
N ARG A 102 -16.41 21.08 -6.54
CA ARG A 102 -15.00 20.66 -6.60
C ARG A 102 -14.89 19.15 -6.74
N PRO A 103 -13.80 18.62 -7.29
CA PRO A 103 -13.49 17.20 -7.20
C PRO A 103 -13.45 16.74 -5.74
N VAL A 104 -13.76 15.47 -5.49
CA VAL A 104 -13.56 14.81 -4.21
C VAL A 104 -12.68 13.57 -4.44
N THR A 105 -11.63 13.43 -3.64
CA THR A 105 -10.71 12.32 -3.69
C THR A 105 -10.79 11.52 -2.41
N PHE A 106 -11.02 10.21 -2.52
CA PHE A 106 -10.96 9.27 -1.42
C PHE A 106 -9.58 8.62 -1.40
N LEU A 107 -8.90 8.68 -0.24
CA LEU A 107 -7.52 8.21 -0.08
C LEU A 107 -7.47 7.14 1.00
N PHE A 108 -6.72 6.08 0.73
CA PHE A 108 -6.51 4.99 1.69
C PHE A 108 -5.22 4.21 1.44
N ASN A 109 -4.54 3.87 2.53
CA ASN A 109 -3.44 2.91 2.51
C ASN A 109 -3.94 1.47 2.44
N GLY A 110 -3.02 0.55 2.23
CA GLY A 110 -3.29 -0.87 2.05
C GLY A 110 -3.01 -1.72 3.28
N GLY A 111 -2.01 -2.51 3.20
CA GLY A 111 -1.61 -3.56 4.12
C GLY A 111 -1.84 -4.95 3.51
N PRO A 112 -3.05 -5.57 3.53
CA PRO A 112 -4.27 -5.15 4.22
C PRO A 112 -4.10 -4.99 5.72
N GLY A 113 -4.90 -4.09 6.31
CA GLY A 113 -4.87 -3.82 7.76
C GLY A 113 -3.94 -2.69 8.20
N SER A 114 -3.57 -1.76 7.30
CA SER A 114 -2.93 -0.50 7.65
C SER A 114 -3.93 0.64 7.70
N ALA A 115 -3.76 1.54 8.66
CA ALA A 115 -4.46 2.81 8.72
C ALA A 115 -3.93 3.77 7.65
N THR A 116 -4.71 4.81 7.32
CA THR A 116 -4.39 5.76 6.24
C THR A 116 -3.43 6.88 6.68
N MET A 117 -2.78 6.74 7.82
CA MET A 117 -1.88 7.76 8.36
C MET A 117 -0.70 8.10 7.44
N TRP A 118 -0.23 7.15 6.65
CA TRP A 118 0.93 7.33 5.77
C TRP A 118 0.61 8.29 4.64
N LEU A 119 -0.46 8.04 3.89
CA LEU A 119 -0.94 9.00 2.87
C LEU A 119 -1.40 10.31 3.51
N HIS A 120 -2.01 10.27 4.70
CA HIS A 120 -2.56 11.45 5.35
C HIS A 120 -1.47 12.45 5.74
N MET A 121 -0.48 11.99 6.52
CA MET A 121 0.57 12.88 7.05
C MET A 121 1.85 12.90 6.20
N GLY A 122 1.99 11.98 5.26
CA GLY A 122 3.21 11.89 4.44
C GLY A 122 3.04 12.47 3.04
N SER A 123 1.81 12.53 2.48
CA SER A 123 1.64 12.80 1.07
C SER A 123 0.84 14.09 0.77
N PHE A 124 -0.47 14.00 0.70
CA PHE A 124 -1.32 14.99 0.02
C PHE A 124 -2.17 15.83 0.95
N GLY A 125 -2.19 15.51 2.25
CA GLY A 125 -2.88 16.31 3.27
C GLY A 125 -2.32 17.74 3.37
N PRO A 126 -3.05 18.67 4.03
CA PRO A 126 -2.58 20.05 4.20
C PRO A 126 -1.39 20.18 5.15
N MET A 127 -1.19 19.18 6.01
CA MET A 127 -0.04 19.11 6.93
C MET A 127 0.79 17.87 6.59
N LYS A 128 2.11 17.97 6.73
CA LYS A 128 3.05 16.90 6.44
C LYS A 128 4.01 16.70 7.60
N VAL A 129 4.28 15.43 7.94
CA VAL A 129 5.27 15.06 8.94
C VAL A 129 6.70 15.28 8.42
N ASP A 130 7.57 15.73 9.31
CA ASP A 130 9.02 15.76 9.09
C ASP A 130 9.61 14.42 9.52
N ALA A 131 9.65 13.48 8.59
CA ALA A 131 10.12 12.12 8.81
C ALA A 131 11.59 11.96 8.44
N ALA A 132 12.24 10.91 8.97
CA ALA A 132 13.59 10.54 8.57
C ALA A 132 13.65 10.25 7.06
N THR A 133 14.80 10.56 6.45
CA THR A 133 15.18 10.17 5.09
C THR A 133 16.23 9.06 5.15
N PRO A 134 16.63 8.44 4.02
CA PRO A 134 17.71 7.45 4.01
C PRO A 134 19.03 7.95 4.64
N GLU A 135 19.25 9.26 4.61
CA GLU A 135 20.49 9.91 5.09
C GLU A 135 20.35 10.49 6.51
N THR A 136 19.13 10.52 7.08
CA THR A 136 18.86 11.21 8.35
C THR A 136 18.19 10.28 9.37
N VAL A 137 18.27 10.66 10.62
CA VAL A 137 17.57 9.99 11.73
C VAL A 137 16.63 10.98 12.40
N ALA A 138 15.39 10.60 12.62
CA ALA A 138 14.42 11.39 13.39
C ALA A 138 14.16 10.77 14.76
N GLY A 139 13.96 11.60 15.77
CA GLY A 139 13.56 11.20 17.12
C GLY A 139 12.60 12.22 17.72
N PRO A 140 11.89 11.83 18.79
CA PRO A 140 10.94 12.73 19.45
C PRO A 140 11.66 13.96 20.08
N PRO A 141 11.01 15.12 20.14
CA PRO A 141 9.66 15.40 19.66
C PRO A 141 9.58 15.49 18.13
N PHE A 142 8.68 14.73 17.53
CA PHE A 142 8.48 14.75 16.08
C PHE A 142 7.75 16.02 15.64
N ARG A 143 8.08 16.50 14.44
CA ARG A 143 7.54 17.74 13.88
C ARG A 143 6.64 17.45 12.67
N TYR A 144 5.72 18.35 12.44
CA TYR A 144 4.92 18.42 11.20
C TYR A 144 4.65 19.90 10.89
N GLY A 145 4.32 20.19 9.65
CA GLY A 145 4.07 21.56 9.20
C GLY A 145 3.21 21.63 7.95
N PRO A 146 2.94 22.85 7.45
CA PRO A 146 2.22 23.04 6.21
C PRO A 146 2.87 22.29 5.05
N ASN A 147 2.05 21.56 4.29
CA ASN A 147 2.50 20.77 3.15
C ASN A 147 2.47 21.60 1.85
N PRO A 148 3.61 21.94 1.25
CA PRO A 148 3.64 22.65 -0.03
C PRO A 148 3.13 21.81 -1.20
N ASP A 149 3.14 20.48 -1.06
CA ASP A 149 2.76 19.52 -2.08
C ASP A 149 1.34 18.97 -1.88
N THR A 150 0.51 19.63 -1.06
CA THR A 150 -0.89 19.23 -0.87
C THR A 150 -1.69 19.25 -2.17
N LEU A 151 -2.62 18.31 -2.33
CA LEU A 151 -3.60 18.29 -3.44
C LEU A 151 -4.85 19.14 -3.14
N LEU A 152 -4.89 19.83 -2.01
CA LEU A 152 -6.09 20.57 -1.59
C LEU A 152 -6.44 21.75 -2.51
N ASP A 153 -5.50 22.21 -3.32
CA ASP A 153 -5.73 23.22 -4.35
C ASP A 153 -6.52 22.68 -5.56
N VAL A 154 -6.45 21.38 -5.84
CA VAL A 154 -7.11 20.76 -7.01
C VAL A 154 -8.33 19.90 -6.64
N SER A 155 -8.39 19.34 -5.44
CA SER A 155 -9.48 18.47 -4.99
C SER A 155 -9.74 18.63 -3.49
N ASP A 156 -10.95 18.36 -3.05
CA ASP A 156 -11.22 18.05 -1.65
C ASP A 156 -10.72 16.63 -1.35
N LEU A 157 -10.19 16.41 -0.14
CA LEU A 157 -9.51 15.16 0.22
C LEU A 157 -10.25 14.48 1.36
N VAL A 158 -10.44 13.18 1.27
CA VAL A 158 -11.08 12.35 2.31
C VAL A 158 -10.20 11.14 2.59
N PHE A 159 -9.46 11.20 3.69
CA PHE A 159 -8.62 10.09 4.16
C PHE A 159 -9.47 9.16 5.01
N ILE A 160 -9.53 7.88 4.68
CA ILE A 160 -10.40 6.89 5.33
C ILE A 160 -9.55 5.79 5.95
N ASP A 161 -9.67 5.56 7.25
CA ASP A 161 -9.06 4.40 7.90
C ASP A 161 -9.87 3.13 7.61
N ALA A 162 -9.19 2.07 7.20
CA ALA A 162 -9.81 0.77 6.93
C ALA A 162 -10.47 0.19 8.21
N PRO A 163 -11.50 -0.67 8.08
CA PRO A 163 -12.12 -1.31 9.24
C PRO A 163 -11.07 -1.93 10.17
N THR A 164 -11.26 -1.76 11.48
CA THR A 164 -10.37 -2.24 12.56
C THR A 164 -9.01 -1.55 12.69
N THR A 165 -8.69 -0.59 11.81
CA THR A 165 -7.46 0.23 11.86
C THR A 165 -7.75 1.66 12.27
N GLY A 166 -6.73 2.46 12.53
CA GLY A 166 -6.86 3.85 12.90
C GLY A 166 -7.84 4.04 14.06
N LEU A 167 -8.86 4.87 13.85
CA LEU A 167 -9.99 5.02 14.77
C LEU A 167 -11.26 4.27 14.30
N SER A 168 -11.20 3.52 13.19
CA SER A 168 -12.33 2.70 12.71
C SER A 168 -12.54 1.45 13.57
N ARG A 169 -13.79 1.16 13.93
CA ARG A 169 -14.15 0.03 14.80
C ARG A 169 -15.40 -0.69 14.31
N PRO A 170 -15.51 -2.02 14.51
CA PRO A 170 -16.77 -2.75 14.37
C PRO A 170 -17.84 -2.20 15.31
N LEU A 171 -19.11 -2.31 14.91
CA LEU A 171 -20.28 -1.90 15.68
C LEU A 171 -21.30 -3.02 15.82
N GLY A 172 -22.14 -2.92 16.84
CA GLY A 172 -23.25 -3.83 17.06
C GLY A 172 -22.78 -5.26 17.32
N LYS A 173 -23.24 -6.17 16.46
CA LYS A 173 -22.90 -7.61 16.50
C LYS A 173 -21.69 -7.95 15.62
N ALA A 174 -21.20 -6.98 14.83
CA ALA A 174 -20.09 -7.25 13.92
C ALA A 174 -18.77 -7.43 14.69
N GLU A 175 -18.00 -8.41 14.26
CA GLU A 175 -16.68 -8.74 14.78
C GLU A 175 -15.57 -8.32 13.80
N PRO A 176 -14.31 -8.16 14.23
CA PRO A 176 -13.21 -7.80 13.34
C PRO A 176 -13.10 -8.70 12.08
N LYS A 177 -13.30 -10.00 12.22
CA LYS A 177 -13.23 -10.98 11.12
C LYS A 177 -14.29 -10.78 10.02
N ASP A 178 -15.37 -10.07 10.33
CA ASP A 178 -16.41 -9.75 9.34
C ASP A 178 -15.93 -8.74 8.28
N PHE A 179 -14.74 -8.14 8.52
CA PHE A 179 -14.06 -7.22 7.61
C PHE A 179 -12.76 -7.80 7.02
N PHE A 180 -12.39 -9.04 7.39
CA PHE A 180 -11.15 -9.66 6.93
C PHE A 180 -11.37 -10.44 5.64
N GLY A 181 -11.05 -9.81 4.53
CA GLY A 181 -11.13 -10.38 3.21
C GLY A 181 -11.36 -9.31 2.14
N VAL A 182 -10.97 -9.61 0.91
CA VAL A 182 -11.02 -8.65 -0.22
C VAL A 182 -12.45 -8.14 -0.42
N ASP A 183 -13.42 -9.03 -0.59
CA ASP A 183 -14.81 -8.63 -0.84
C ASP A 183 -15.45 -7.89 0.33
N LYS A 184 -15.15 -8.30 1.56
CA LYS A 184 -15.66 -7.66 2.78
C LYS A 184 -15.10 -6.24 2.94
N ASP A 185 -13.84 -6.05 2.60
CA ASP A 185 -13.16 -4.77 2.59
C ASP A 185 -13.73 -3.84 1.51
N LEU A 186 -13.92 -4.34 0.29
CA LEU A 186 -14.58 -3.63 -0.80
C LEU A 186 -16.01 -3.18 -0.43
N ASP A 187 -16.79 -4.03 0.21
CA ASP A 187 -18.14 -3.71 0.70
C ASP A 187 -18.12 -2.58 1.73
N ALA A 188 -17.21 -2.65 2.69
CA ALA A 188 -17.08 -1.63 3.73
C ALA A 188 -16.73 -0.26 3.13
N PHE A 189 -15.77 -0.21 2.21
CA PHE A 189 -15.38 1.03 1.55
C PHE A 189 -16.46 1.56 0.59
N THR A 190 -17.14 0.70 -0.16
CA THR A 190 -18.26 1.09 -1.02
C THR A 190 -19.35 1.81 -0.21
N ARG A 191 -19.78 1.20 0.89
CA ARG A 191 -20.79 1.80 1.80
C ARG A 191 -20.30 3.08 2.45
N THR A 192 -19.03 3.16 2.82
CA THR A 192 -18.43 4.37 3.39
C THR A 192 -18.42 5.53 2.39
N ILE A 193 -18.00 5.29 1.16
CA ILE A 193 -17.99 6.28 0.07
C ILE A 193 -19.41 6.76 -0.22
N GLN A 194 -20.38 5.86 -0.40
CA GLN A 194 -21.77 6.22 -0.63
C GLN A 194 -22.36 7.02 0.54
N ARG A 195 -22.04 6.64 1.79
CA ARG A 195 -22.48 7.37 2.97
C ARG A 195 -21.90 8.78 3.01
N TYR A 196 -20.60 8.94 2.68
CA TYR A 196 -19.95 10.25 2.56
C TYR A 196 -20.60 11.11 1.48
N LEU A 197 -20.79 10.56 0.28
CA LEU A 197 -21.43 11.27 -0.84
C LEU A 197 -22.84 11.77 -0.48
N THR A 198 -23.59 10.95 0.25
CA THR A 198 -24.96 11.30 0.72
C THR A 198 -24.91 12.38 1.81
N LYS A 199 -24.11 12.15 2.86
CA LYS A 199 -24.04 13.06 4.02
C LYS A 199 -23.58 14.47 3.63
N TYR A 200 -22.62 14.56 2.69
CA TYR A 200 -22.01 15.82 2.28
C TYR A 200 -22.50 16.34 0.92
N ASN A 201 -23.56 15.73 0.37
CA ASN A 201 -24.16 16.11 -0.92
C ASN A 201 -23.13 16.19 -2.06
N ARG A 202 -22.31 15.12 -2.21
CA ARG A 202 -21.21 15.08 -3.19
C ARG A 202 -21.48 14.14 -4.38
N TRP A 203 -22.71 13.68 -4.57
CA TRP A 203 -23.07 12.74 -5.64
C TRP A 203 -22.74 13.26 -7.04
N ASN A 204 -22.85 14.56 -7.29
CA ASN A 204 -22.55 15.18 -8.58
C ASN A 204 -21.15 15.84 -8.64
N SER A 205 -20.25 15.57 -7.70
CA SER A 205 -18.84 15.98 -7.78
C SER A 205 -18.07 15.05 -8.70
N PRO A 206 -17.04 15.53 -9.43
CA PRO A 206 -16.02 14.66 -9.99
C PRO A 206 -15.36 13.85 -8.87
N LYS A 207 -15.15 12.55 -9.11
CA LYS A 207 -14.71 11.62 -8.06
C LYS A 207 -13.40 10.95 -8.45
N PHE A 208 -12.47 10.93 -7.51
CA PHE A 208 -11.17 10.29 -7.66
C PHE A 208 -10.90 9.34 -6.48
N ILE A 209 -10.06 8.35 -6.73
CA ILE A 209 -9.51 7.46 -5.71
C ILE A 209 -7.98 7.51 -5.79
N ILE A 210 -7.32 7.52 -4.63
CA ILE A 210 -5.89 7.25 -4.49
C ILE A 210 -5.74 6.09 -3.53
N GLY A 211 -5.28 4.95 -4.03
CA GLY A 211 -4.95 3.77 -3.24
C GLY A 211 -3.46 3.49 -3.25
N GLU A 212 -2.92 3.04 -2.12
CA GLU A 212 -1.51 2.66 -2.00
C GLU A 212 -1.37 1.20 -1.59
N SER A 213 -0.41 0.47 -2.22
CA SER A 213 -0.12 -0.92 -1.89
C SER A 213 -1.36 -1.81 -2.07
N TYR A 214 -1.76 -2.65 -1.11
CA TYR A 214 -3.05 -3.34 -1.13
C TYR A 214 -4.23 -2.36 -1.37
N GLY A 215 -4.10 -1.08 -1.04
CA GLY A 215 -5.10 -0.06 -1.40
C GLY A 215 -5.28 0.08 -2.91
N THR A 216 -4.35 -0.37 -3.73
CA THR A 216 -4.51 -0.43 -5.20
C THR A 216 -5.40 -1.59 -5.62
N THR A 217 -5.26 -2.76 -4.99
CA THR A 217 -6.22 -3.89 -5.11
C THR A 217 -7.63 -3.42 -4.76
N ARG A 218 -7.76 -2.72 -3.61
CA ARG A 218 -9.03 -2.12 -3.19
C ARG A 218 -9.56 -1.12 -4.22
N ALA A 219 -8.73 -0.21 -4.72
CA ALA A 219 -9.15 0.81 -5.68
C ALA A 219 -9.60 0.21 -7.02
N ALA A 220 -8.93 -0.85 -7.48
CA ALA A 220 -9.31 -1.61 -8.67
C ALA A 220 -10.69 -2.29 -8.49
N GLY A 221 -10.88 -3.06 -7.42
CA GLY A 221 -12.18 -3.69 -7.12
C GLY A 221 -13.30 -2.66 -6.87
N LEU A 222 -13.00 -1.54 -6.19
CA LEU A 222 -13.95 -0.44 -5.99
C LEU A 222 -14.36 0.22 -7.31
N SER A 223 -13.52 0.22 -8.34
CA SER A 223 -13.86 0.83 -9.63
C SER A 223 -15.11 0.21 -10.26
N GLN A 224 -15.22 -1.12 -10.21
CA GLN A 224 -16.40 -1.85 -10.68
C GLN A 224 -17.54 -1.77 -9.66
N LYS A 225 -17.28 -2.03 -8.40
CA LYS A 225 -18.31 -2.09 -7.36
C LYS A 225 -19.04 -0.77 -7.15
N LEU A 226 -18.36 0.37 -7.24
CA LEU A 226 -18.95 1.69 -7.21
C LEU A 226 -19.76 1.99 -8.48
N LEU A 227 -19.24 1.58 -9.64
CA LEU A 227 -19.93 1.74 -10.92
C LEU A 227 -21.27 0.98 -10.94
N ASP A 228 -21.31 -0.24 -10.43
CA ASP A 228 -22.53 -1.05 -10.27
C ASP A 228 -23.58 -0.36 -9.38
N GLN A 229 -23.12 0.51 -8.50
CA GLN A 229 -23.98 1.34 -7.62
C GLN A 229 -24.25 2.76 -8.18
N GLY A 230 -23.93 3.00 -9.45
CA GLY A 230 -24.15 4.29 -10.12
C GLY A 230 -23.14 5.38 -9.73
N VAL A 231 -22.04 5.04 -9.08
CA VAL A 231 -20.97 5.97 -8.72
C VAL A 231 -19.84 5.89 -9.74
N GLN A 232 -19.84 6.79 -10.73
CA GLN A 232 -18.78 6.89 -11.72
C GLN A 232 -17.56 7.64 -11.19
N LEU A 233 -16.37 7.09 -11.42
CA LEU A 233 -15.09 7.71 -11.11
C LEU A 233 -14.55 8.46 -12.35
N ASN A 234 -13.94 9.62 -12.12
CA ASN A 234 -13.20 10.37 -13.15
C ASN A 234 -11.79 9.82 -13.32
N GLY A 235 -11.16 9.38 -12.23
CA GLY A 235 -9.83 8.80 -12.30
C GLY A 235 -9.41 8.08 -11.04
N ILE A 236 -8.42 7.20 -11.19
CA ILE A 236 -7.80 6.45 -10.09
C ILE A 236 -6.29 6.62 -10.19
N THR A 237 -5.67 6.91 -9.06
CA THR A 237 -4.22 6.87 -8.91
C THR A 237 -3.85 5.64 -8.09
N PHE A 238 -3.01 4.81 -8.67
CA PHE A 238 -2.45 3.61 -8.06
C PHE A 238 -1.02 3.89 -7.62
N VAL A 239 -0.80 3.99 -6.32
CA VAL A 239 0.52 4.22 -5.73
C VAL A 239 1.09 2.87 -5.32
N SER A 240 2.20 2.47 -5.95
CA SER A 240 2.86 1.18 -5.65
C SER A 240 1.90 0.01 -5.84
N THR A 241 1.62 -0.28 -7.10
CA THR A 241 0.51 -1.13 -7.56
C THR A 241 0.68 -2.60 -7.25
N VAL A 242 -0.43 -3.25 -6.87
CA VAL A 242 -0.66 -4.69 -6.85
C VAL A 242 -2.15 -4.98 -7.09
N PHE A 243 -2.47 -5.78 -8.11
CA PHE A 243 -3.83 -6.23 -8.42
C PHE A 243 -3.99 -7.73 -8.23
N ASN A 244 -3.00 -8.49 -8.71
CA ASN A 244 -3.01 -9.94 -8.76
C ASN A 244 -1.97 -10.52 -7.77
N PHE A 245 -2.44 -11.09 -6.68
CA PHE A 245 -1.56 -11.70 -5.67
C PHE A 245 -0.89 -13.00 -6.15
N ALA A 246 -1.36 -13.62 -7.23
CA ALA A 246 -0.68 -14.78 -7.82
C ALA A 246 0.66 -14.39 -8.48
N ASP A 247 0.80 -13.16 -8.97
CA ASP A 247 2.02 -12.65 -9.61
C ASP A 247 3.18 -12.41 -8.62
N PHE A 248 2.88 -12.48 -7.32
CA PHE A 248 3.90 -12.49 -6.25
C PHE A 248 4.39 -13.90 -5.89
N GLN A 249 3.98 -14.91 -6.64
CA GLN A 249 4.35 -16.31 -6.40
C GLN A 249 5.11 -16.89 -7.61
N GLY A 250 5.88 -17.94 -7.33
CA GLY A 250 6.58 -18.69 -8.37
C GLY A 250 7.62 -17.87 -9.15
N ASP A 251 7.94 -18.34 -10.33
CA ASP A 251 9.02 -17.77 -11.15
C ASP A 251 8.66 -16.41 -11.78
N GLN A 252 7.37 -16.10 -11.99
CA GLN A 252 6.93 -14.78 -12.47
C GLN A 252 7.28 -13.67 -11.48
N SER A 253 7.12 -13.92 -10.18
CA SER A 253 7.53 -12.99 -9.14
C SER A 253 9.00 -12.58 -9.27
N LEU A 254 9.90 -13.55 -9.54
CA LEU A 254 11.33 -13.29 -9.70
C LEU A 254 11.62 -12.39 -10.90
N VAL A 255 10.88 -12.56 -12.00
CA VAL A 255 10.98 -11.71 -13.19
C VAL A 255 10.53 -10.29 -12.87
N ASN A 256 9.39 -10.14 -12.19
CA ASN A 256 8.80 -8.85 -11.84
C ASN A 256 9.69 -8.04 -10.87
N PHE A 257 10.37 -8.70 -9.93
CA PHE A 257 11.27 -8.04 -8.98
C PHE A 257 12.64 -7.69 -9.56
N PHE A 258 13.11 -8.40 -10.58
CA PHE A 258 14.50 -8.31 -11.04
C PHE A 258 14.97 -6.88 -11.37
N PRO A 259 14.23 -6.05 -12.13
CA PRO A 259 14.66 -4.68 -12.42
C PRO A 259 14.77 -3.80 -11.17
N THR A 260 13.90 -4.01 -10.18
CA THR A 260 13.98 -3.31 -8.89
C THR A 260 15.20 -3.76 -8.08
N LEU A 261 15.54 -5.06 -8.09
CA LEU A 261 16.77 -5.55 -7.47
C LEU A 261 18.01 -4.90 -8.11
N ALA A 262 18.02 -4.77 -9.44
CA ALA A 262 19.08 -4.08 -10.17
C ALA A 262 19.17 -2.57 -9.81
N ALA A 263 18.02 -1.88 -9.67
CA ALA A 263 17.97 -0.49 -9.20
C ALA A 263 18.67 -0.33 -7.85
N ASN A 264 18.43 -1.28 -6.94
CA ASN A 264 19.03 -1.26 -5.61
C ASN A 264 20.53 -1.53 -5.62
N ALA A 265 20.99 -2.46 -6.42
CA ALA A 265 22.43 -2.69 -6.63
C ALA A 265 23.11 -1.43 -7.18
N TRP A 266 22.44 -0.75 -8.11
CA TRP A 266 22.91 0.51 -8.67
C TRP A 266 22.97 1.62 -7.60
N TYR A 267 21.93 1.78 -6.79
CA TYR A 267 21.87 2.80 -5.73
C TYR A 267 22.99 2.62 -4.71
N HIS A 268 23.18 1.39 -4.22
CA HIS A 268 24.17 1.07 -3.18
C HIS A 268 25.62 0.92 -3.70
N GLY A 269 25.87 1.29 -4.97
CA GLY A 269 27.21 1.34 -5.54
C GLY A 269 27.85 -0.03 -5.77
N LYS A 270 27.02 -1.07 -5.96
CA LYS A 270 27.49 -2.42 -6.28
C LYS A 270 27.74 -2.63 -7.78
N ILE A 271 27.35 -1.66 -8.61
CA ILE A 271 27.56 -1.67 -10.06
C ILE A 271 28.65 -0.67 -10.43
N ASN A 272 29.72 -1.18 -11.07
CA ASN A 272 30.88 -0.37 -11.44
C ASN A 272 31.43 -0.79 -12.82
N PRO A 273 31.61 0.13 -13.79
CA PRO A 273 31.28 1.56 -13.70
C PRO A 273 29.77 1.79 -13.56
N LYS A 274 29.35 2.86 -12.88
CA LYS A 274 27.93 3.18 -12.63
C LYS A 274 27.29 3.75 -13.90
N PRO A 275 26.36 3.03 -14.56
CA PRO A 275 25.69 3.49 -15.76
C PRO A 275 24.59 4.54 -15.45
N GLN A 276 24.01 5.13 -16.50
CA GLN A 276 22.82 5.95 -16.37
C GLN A 276 21.62 5.08 -15.94
N LEU A 277 20.91 5.49 -14.87
CA LEU A 277 19.91 4.63 -14.20
C LEU A 277 18.83 4.11 -15.16
N ARG A 278 18.16 4.99 -15.89
CA ARG A 278 17.02 4.59 -16.76
C ARG A 278 17.42 3.62 -17.85
N GLN A 279 18.61 3.83 -18.45
CA GLN A 279 19.14 2.90 -19.44
C GLN A 279 19.44 1.54 -18.81
N PHE A 280 20.10 1.53 -17.65
CA PHE A 280 20.42 0.31 -16.93
C PHE A 280 19.17 -0.49 -16.54
N LEU A 281 18.11 0.19 -16.10
CA LEU A 281 16.84 -0.46 -15.78
C LEU A 281 16.12 -1.00 -17.01
N ALA A 282 16.20 -0.32 -18.16
CA ALA A 282 15.66 -0.85 -19.41
C ALA A 282 16.38 -2.14 -19.85
N GLU A 283 17.71 -2.19 -19.70
CA GLU A 283 18.51 -3.38 -19.96
C GLU A 283 18.18 -4.52 -18.97
N ALA A 284 18.03 -4.20 -17.67
CA ALA A 284 17.62 -5.16 -16.65
C ALA A 284 16.21 -5.72 -16.90
N SER A 285 15.24 -4.87 -17.33
CA SER A 285 13.88 -5.29 -17.66
C SER A 285 13.87 -6.20 -18.91
N ALA A 286 14.65 -5.87 -19.94
CA ALA A 286 14.79 -6.71 -21.13
C ALA A 286 15.42 -8.07 -20.80
N PHE A 287 16.43 -8.10 -19.94
CA PHE A 287 17.03 -9.35 -19.47
C PHE A 287 16.03 -10.17 -18.65
N ALA A 288 15.29 -9.54 -17.73
CA ALA A 288 14.32 -10.21 -16.87
C ALA A 288 13.21 -10.87 -17.68
N SER A 289 12.58 -10.12 -18.60
CA SER A 289 11.45 -10.60 -19.41
C SER A 289 11.86 -11.53 -20.57
N GLY A 290 13.14 -11.60 -20.90
CA GLY A 290 13.68 -12.44 -21.99
C GLY A 290 14.54 -13.58 -21.46
N PRO A 291 15.89 -13.45 -21.45
CA PRO A 291 16.79 -14.54 -21.12
C PRO A 291 16.53 -15.19 -19.75
N TYR A 292 16.27 -14.38 -18.72
CA TYR A 292 16.04 -14.88 -17.36
C TYR A 292 14.72 -15.65 -17.25
N ALA A 293 13.62 -15.11 -17.76
CA ALA A 293 12.32 -15.80 -17.80
C ALA A 293 12.42 -17.14 -18.57
N ALA A 294 13.10 -17.15 -19.72
CA ALA A 294 13.29 -18.36 -20.51
C ALA A 294 14.12 -19.42 -19.76
N ALA A 295 15.15 -19.01 -19.01
CA ALA A 295 15.96 -19.89 -18.18
C ALA A 295 15.16 -20.49 -17.01
N LEU A 296 14.37 -19.69 -16.32
CA LEU A 296 13.48 -20.14 -15.25
C LEU A 296 12.47 -21.19 -15.76
N GLN A 297 11.88 -20.95 -16.93
CA GLN A 297 10.89 -21.86 -17.53
C GLN A 297 11.46 -23.25 -17.87
N LYS A 298 12.77 -23.37 -18.13
CA LYS A 298 13.43 -24.67 -18.36
C LYS A 298 13.50 -25.53 -17.09
N GLY A 299 13.44 -24.91 -15.92
CA GLY A 299 13.56 -25.64 -14.66
C GLY A 299 14.81 -26.52 -14.60
N ASN A 300 14.64 -27.81 -14.34
CA ASN A 300 15.74 -28.78 -14.29
C ASN A 300 16.34 -29.14 -15.67
N ALA A 301 15.72 -28.72 -16.78
CA ALA A 301 16.22 -28.98 -18.12
C ALA A 301 17.25 -27.95 -18.62
N ILE A 302 17.53 -26.91 -17.82
CA ILE A 302 18.57 -25.93 -18.15
C ILE A 302 19.96 -26.60 -18.10
N SER A 303 20.81 -26.38 -19.12
CA SER A 303 22.19 -26.91 -19.11
C SER A 303 23.06 -26.17 -18.08
N ASP A 304 24.17 -26.79 -17.66
CA ASP A 304 25.10 -26.17 -16.71
C ASP A 304 25.76 -24.92 -17.33
N GLU A 305 26.08 -24.94 -18.62
CA GLU A 305 26.66 -23.81 -19.34
C GLU A 305 25.68 -22.63 -19.38
N GLU A 306 24.41 -22.89 -19.71
CA GLU A 306 23.38 -21.85 -19.72
C GLU A 306 23.12 -21.31 -18.33
N ARG A 307 22.99 -22.18 -17.33
CA ARG A 307 22.84 -21.80 -15.92
C ARG A 307 23.97 -20.88 -15.46
N GLN A 308 25.22 -21.22 -15.81
CA GLN A 308 26.38 -20.41 -15.49
C GLN A 308 26.35 -19.06 -16.20
N SER A 309 25.96 -19.02 -17.47
CA SER A 309 25.84 -17.78 -18.26
C SER A 309 24.78 -16.85 -17.68
N ILE A 310 23.59 -17.37 -17.35
CA ILE A 310 22.52 -16.59 -16.72
C ILE A 310 22.95 -16.07 -15.35
N ALA A 311 23.61 -16.90 -14.53
CA ALA A 311 24.09 -16.47 -13.21
C ALA A 311 25.14 -15.34 -13.31
N GLN A 312 25.99 -15.34 -14.32
CA GLN A 312 26.97 -14.27 -14.58
C GLN A 312 26.25 -12.95 -14.97
N GLN A 313 25.23 -13.01 -15.84
CA GLN A 313 24.44 -11.86 -16.22
C GLN A 313 23.63 -11.32 -15.03
N MET A 314 23.02 -12.20 -14.22
CA MET A 314 22.36 -11.79 -12.98
C MET A 314 23.35 -11.09 -12.03
N SER A 315 24.56 -11.63 -11.86
CA SER A 315 25.61 -11.03 -11.02
C SER A 315 25.98 -9.62 -11.49
N HIS A 316 26.04 -9.40 -12.80
CA HIS A 316 26.29 -8.08 -13.40
C HIS A 316 25.20 -7.06 -12.99
N PHE A 317 23.93 -7.43 -13.04
CA PHE A 317 22.82 -6.53 -12.68
C PHE A 317 22.62 -6.39 -11.16
N LEU A 318 22.77 -7.48 -10.42
CA LEU A 318 22.42 -7.52 -9.00
C LEU A 318 23.58 -7.17 -8.06
N GLY A 319 24.84 -7.14 -8.55
CA GLY A 319 26.00 -6.81 -7.73
C GLY A 319 26.29 -7.81 -6.61
N ILE A 320 25.73 -9.03 -6.69
CA ILE A 320 25.99 -10.15 -5.77
C ILE A 320 26.75 -11.27 -6.50
N SER A 321 27.41 -12.16 -5.75
CA SER A 321 28.30 -13.15 -6.36
C SER A 321 27.56 -14.18 -7.21
N THR A 322 28.17 -14.58 -8.34
CA THR A 322 27.68 -15.67 -9.19
C THR A 322 27.53 -16.99 -8.40
N GLY A 323 28.44 -17.26 -7.46
CA GLY A 323 28.35 -18.44 -6.60
C GLY A 323 27.09 -18.46 -5.74
N TYR A 324 26.70 -17.32 -5.14
CA TYR A 324 25.45 -17.21 -4.38
C TYR A 324 24.21 -17.41 -5.26
N ILE A 325 24.21 -16.83 -6.47
CA ILE A 325 23.12 -16.98 -7.44
C ILE A 325 22.95 -18.46 -7.85
N LEU A 326 24.05 -19.16 -8.13
CA LEU A 326 24.03 -20.59 -8.48
C LEU A 326 23.51 -21.45 -7.32
N GLN A 327 23.98 -21.20 -6.09
CA GLN A 327 23.51 -21.88 -4.89
C GLN A 327 22.02 -21.63 -4.63
N SER A 328 21.48 -20.50 -5.09
CA SER A 328 20.07 -20.15 -5.02
C SER A 328 19.26 -20.67 -6.23
N ASN A 329 19.82 -21.51 -7.09
CA ASN A 329 19.19 -22.02 -8.32
C ASN A 329 18.61 -20.90 -9.20
N LEU A 330 19.32 -19.80 -9.36
CA LEU A 330 18.92 -18.58 -10.07
C LEU A 330 17.71 -17.85 -9.43
N ARG A 331 17.24 -18.27 -8.26
CA ARG A 331 16.03 -17.75 -7.60
C ARG A 331 16.38 -16.81 -6.46
N ILE A 332 16.64 -15.56 -6.83
CA ILE A 332 16.93 -14.47 -5.89
C ILE A 332 15.65 -13.67 -5.69
N ASN A 333 14.95 -13.92 -4.59
CA ASN A 333 13.80 -13.11 -4.17
C ASN A 333 14.24 -11.88 -3.37
N ASP A 334 13.28 -11.01 -3.02
CA ASP A 334 13.52 -9.77 -2.27
C ASP A 334 14.16 -10.03 -0.90
N ASP A 335 13.71 -11.02 -0.12
CA ASP A 335 14.26 -11.35 1.20
C ASP A 335 15.74 -11.74 1.14
N ARG A 336 16.09 -12.63 0.21
CA ARG A 336 17.49 -13.04 0.00
C ARG A 336 18.35 -11.86 -0.44
N PHE A 337 17.83 -11.05 -1.36
CA PHE A 337 18.54 -9.91 -1.91
C PHE A 337 18.76 -8.81 -0.85
N ARG A 338 17.73 -8.46 -0.09
CA ARG A 338 17.82 -7.47 0.99
C ARG A 338 18.89 -7.84 2.02
N ARG A 339 19.09 -9.12 2.21
CA ARG A 339 20.10 -9.65 3.13
C ARG A 339 21.49 -9.72 2.49
N GLU A 340 21.60 -10.12 1.23
CA GLU A 340 22.87 -10.42 0.58
C GLU A 340 23.60 -9.17 0.09
N LEU A 341 22.88 -8.16 -0.41
CA LEU A 341 23.45 -7.00 -1.11
C LEU A 341 24.55 -6.28 -0.32
N LEU A 342 24.33 -6.07 0.98
CA LEU A 342 25.26 -5.35 1.87
C LEU A 342 25.79 -6.24 3.01
N ARG A 343 25.80 -7.55 2.83
CA ARG A 343 26.28 -8.53 3.83
C ARG A 343 27.72 -8.27 4.23
N ASP A 344 28.56 -7.87 3.28
CA ASP A 344 29.96 -7.49 3.51
C ASP A 344 30.13 -6.28 4.47
N ARG A 345 29.09 -5.48 4.62
CA ARG A 345 29.03 -4.33 5.55
C ARG A 345 28.26 -4.64 6.84
N HIS A 346 27.83 -5.86 7.07
CA HIS A 346 26.91 -6.25 8.15
C HIS A 346 25.59 -5.47 8.16
N GLN A 347 25.09 -5.13 6.97
CA GLN A 347 23.89 -4.30 6.78
C GLN A 347 22.83 -5.04 5.98
N ILE A 348 21.59 -4.61 6.19
CA ILE A 348 20.41 -4.99 5.41
C ILE A 348 19.78 -3.74 4.79
N ILE A 349 19.04 -3.92 3.71
CA ILE A 349 18.27 -2.85 3.08
C ILE A 349 16.77 -3.01 3.37
N GLY A 350 16.04 -1.90 3.31
CA GLY A 350 14.59 -1.88 3.50
C GLY A 350 13.82 -2.61 2.40
N ARG A 351 12.61 -3.07 2.73
CA ARG A 351 11.65 -3.60 1.77
C ARG A 351 10.75 -2.50 1.21
N ILE A 352 10.34 -1.61 2.08
CA ILE A 352 9.45 -0.49 1.72
C ILE A 352 10.23 0.58 0.96
N ASP A 353 11.41 0.94 1.41
CA ASP A 353 12.36 1.74 0.63
C ASP A 353 13.76 1.19 0.88
N SER A 354 14.31 0.56 -0.13
CA SER A 354 15.60 -0.13 -0.03
C SER A 354 16.80 0.80 0.03
N ARG A 355 16.61 2.11 -0.08
CA ARG A 355 17.64 3.11 0.22
C ARG A 355 17.97 3.18 1.71
N TYR A 356 16.98 2.87 2.58
CA TYR A 356 17.21 2.78 4.03
C TYR A 356 18.00 1.53 4.38
N VAL A 357 18.99 1.72 5.26
CA VAL A 357 19.94 0.69 5.67
C VAL A 357 19.79 0.43 7.17
N GLY A 358 19.86 -0.82 7.56
CA GLY A 358 19.82 -1.23 8.96
C GLY A 358 20.91 -2.24 9.28
N THR A 359 21.06 -2.56 10.57
CA THR A 359 22.00 -3.56 11.07
C THR A 359 21.23 -4.79 11.55
N GLU A 360 21.68 -5.97 11.13
CA GLU A 360 21.09 -7.23 11.53
C GLU A 360 21.98 -7.93 12.55
N ALA A 361 21.39 -8.53 13.57
CA ALA A 361 22.12 -9.23 14.62
C ALA A 361 22.80 -10.51 14.08
N ASP A 362 22.09 -11.29 13.26
CA ASP A 362 22.62 -12.49 12.61
C ASP A 362 23.02 -12.21 11.16
N ASN A 363 24.31 -11.97 10.92
CA ASN A 363 24.81 -11.72 9.57
C ASN A 363 24.85 -12.95 8.67
N ALA A 364 24.72 -14.17 9.21
CA ALA A 364 24.70 -15.42 8.44
C ALA A 364 23.27 -15.81 7.97
N GLY A 365 22.24 -15.24 8.57
CA GLY A 365 20.84 -15.53 8.26
C GLY A 365 20.46 -15.32 6.79
N ALA A 366 19.41 -16.01 6.34
CA ALA A 366 18.93 -15.94 4.96
C ALA A 366 17.94 -14.79 4.70
N GLY A 367 17.23 -14.32 5.73
CA GLY A 367 16.23 -13.25 5.66
C GLY A 367 16.57 -12.08 6.58
N THR A 368 15.68 -11.11 6.64
CA THR A 368 15.79 -9.92 7.50
C THR A 368 14.77 -9.98 8.64
N SER A 369 15.12 -9.50 9.85
CA SER A 369 14.23 -9.51 11.01
C SER A 369 13.33 -8.29 11.13
N TYR A 370 13.63 -7.21 10.40
CA TYR A 370 12.85 -5.98 10.41
C TYR A 370 13.03 -5.18 9.12
N ASP A 371 12.21 -4.15 8.96
CA ASP A 371 12.34 -3.18 7.87
C ASP A 371 12.98 -1.88 8.37
N PRO A 372 14.14 -1.48 7.83
CA PRO A 372 14.84 -0.26 8.25
C PRO A 372 14.03 1.03 8.05
N GLN A 373 13.29 1.17 6.95
CA GLN A 373 12.46 2.35 6.78
C GLN A 373 11.31 2.38 7.79
N ALA A 374 10.57 1.28 7.94
CA ALA A 374 9.47 1.22 8.90
C ALA A 374 9.95 1.61 10.30
N SER A 375 11.12 1.11 10.73
CA SER A 375 11.72 1.47 12.02
C SER A 375 12.07 2.96 12.11
N ALA A 376 12.55 3.57 11.03
CA ALA A 376 12.98 4.96 11.01
C ALA A 376 11.82 5.96 11.07
N ILE A 377 10.67 5.66 10.43
CA ILE A 377 9.60 6.64 10.22
C ILE A 377 8.34 6.42 11.04
N THR A 378 8.03 5.18 11.49
CA THR A 378 6.73 4.87 12.13
C THR A 378 6.46 5.75 13.34
N GLY A 379 7.46 5.97 14.20
CA GLY A 379 7.30 6.82 15.39
C GLY A 379 6.92 8.25 15.04
N ALA A 380 7.51 8.81 13.99
CA ALA A 380 7.21 10.16 13.52
C ALA A 380 5.77 10.29 13.02
N PHE A 381 5.32 9.33 12.20
CA PHE A 381 3.95 9.34 11.66
C PHE A 381 2.90 9.19 12.76
N VAL A 382 3.08 8.23 13.68
CA VAL A 382 2.15 8.00 14.79
C VAL A 382 2.11 9.20 15.73
N GLY A 383 3.27 9.73 16.11
CA GLY A 383 3.38 10.89 16.98
C GLY A 383 2.77 12.15 16.37
N ALA A 384 3.13 12.46 15.12
CA ALA A 384 2.63 13.65 14.42
C ALA A 384 1.12 13.58 14.17
N LEU A 385 0.58 12.42 13.73
CA LEU A 385 -0.86 12.29 13.49
C LEU A 385 -1.67 12.48 14.78
N ASN A 386 -1.28 11.81 15.87
CA ASN A 386 -2.01 11.95 17.13
C ASN A 386 -1.96 13.40 17.65
N ASP A 387 -0.78 14.03 17.60
CA ASP A 387 -0.62 15.43 18.01
C ASP A 387 -1.48 16.37 17.14
N TYR A 388 -1.49 16.15 15.82
CA TYR A 388 -2.30 16.92 14.88
C TYR A 388 -3.81 16.75 15.13
N LEU A 389 -4.29 15.51 15.28
CA LEU A 389 -5.71 15.24 15.52
C LEU A 389 -6.18 15.78 16.85
N LEU A 390 -5.45 15.49 17.95
CA LEU A 390 -5.90 15.78 19.29
C LEU A 390 -5.66 17.24 19.68
N ARG A 391 -4.50 17.81 19.33
CA ARG A 391 -4.11 19.16 19.72
C ARG A 391 -4.50 20.21 18.68
N ASP A 392 -4.11 20.01 17.41
CA ASP A 392 -4.35 21.05 16.39
C ASP A 392 -5.79 21.04 15.91
N LEU A 393 -6.37 19.88 15.62
CA LEU A 393 -7.78 19.80 15.24
C LEU A 393 -8.71 19.77 16.46
N GLY A 394 -8.19 19.49 17.65
CA GLY A 394 -8.97 19.42 18.88
C GLY A 394 -10.01 18.29 18.86
N TYR A 395 -9.76 17.25 18.05
CA TYR A 395 -10.66 16.11 17.94
C TYR A 395 -10.73 15.34 19.26
N LYS A 396 -11.95 15.17 19.78
CA LYS A 396 -12.18 14.50 21.07
C LYS A 396 -12.54 13.05 20.83
N THR A 397 -11.71 12.15 21.33
CA THR A 397 -11.93 10.71 21.26
C THR A 397 -11.22 10.02 22.41
N ASP A 398 -11.82 8.94 22.94
CA ASP A 398 -11.19 8.03 23.89
C ASP A 398 -10.61 6.79 23.19
N LEU A 399 -10.79 6.67 21.88
CA LEU A 399 -10.25 5.57 21.08
C LEU A 399 -8.74 5.73 20.87
N VAL A 400 -8.00 4.64 21.07
CA VAL A 400 -6.57 4.59 20.72
C VAL A 400 -6.43 4.40 19.21
N TYR A 401 -5.61 5.24 18.58
CA TYR A 401 -5.28 5.10 17.16
C TYR A 401 -4.45 3.84 16.90
N ARG A 402 -4.91 2.98 15.99
CA ARG A 402 -4.25 1.72 15.61
C ARG A 402 -3.55 1.88 14.26
N PRO A 403 -2.22 2.09 14.23
CA PRO A 403 -1.48 2.25 12.96
C PRO A 403 -1.69 1.08 12.00
N ASN A 404 -1.84 -0.11 12.53
CA ASN A 404 -2.15 -1.34 11.81
C ASN A 404 -2.87 -2.35 12.69
N ASN A 405 -3.39 -3.41 12.06
CA ASN A 405 -4.01 -4.56 12.73
C ASN A 405 -3.47 -5.90 12.18
N TYR A 406 -2.19 -5.93 11.82
CA TYR A 406 -1.54 -7.09 11.19
C TYR A 406 -1.62 -8.36 12.04
N ALA A 407 -1.47 -8.23 13.35
CA ALA A 407 -1.54 -9.37 14.26
C ALA A 407 -2.88 -10.13 14.18
N ALA A 408 -4.01 -9.41 14.08
CA ALA A 408 -5.32 -10.03 13.93
C ALA A 408 -5.56 -10.57 12.50
N ILE A 409 -5.06 -9.87 11.49
CA ILE A 409 -5.27 -10.20 10.08
C ILE A 409 -4.44 -11.42 9.66
N TYR A 410 -3.22 -11.56 10.18
CA TYR A 410 -2.30 -12.64 9.78
C TYR A 410 -2.07 -13.70 10.86
N GLY A 411 -2.52 -13.47 12.08
CA GLY A 411 -2.14 -14.27 13.26
C GLY A 411 -3.11 -15.39 13.66
N GLY A 412 -4.17 -15.69 12.91
CA GLY A 412 -5.16 -16.67 13.35
C GLY A 412 -5.93 -17.38 12.24
N PRO A 413 -6.75 -18.38 12.59
CA PRO A 413 -7.56 -19.13 11.64
C PRO A 413 -8.65 -18.29 10.96
N ASP A 414 -9.06 -17.20 11.58
CA ASP A 414 -10.03 -16.22 11.07
C ASP A 414 -9.34 -15.02 10.40
N GLY A 415 -8.17 -15.25 9.82
CA GLY A 415 -7.37 -14.22 9.16
C GLY A 415 -7.95 -13.72 7.84
N TRP A 416 -7.15 -12.94 7.12
CA TRP A 416 -7.57 -12.32 5.86
C TRP A 416 -7.83 -13.37 4.77
N SER A 417 -9.02 -13.30 4.14
CA SER A 417 -9.34 -14.08 2.93
C SER A 417 -8.92 -13.31 1.68
N PHE A 418 -8.12 -13.97 0.85
CA PHE A 418 -7.78 -13.48 -0.50
C PHE A 418 -8.75 -13.98 -1.57
N GLU A 419 -9.82 -14.69 -1.20
CA GLU A 419 -10.89 -15.01 -2.13
C GLU A 419 -11.57 -13.75 -2.63
N HIS A 420 -11.95 -13.75 -3.92
CA HIS A 420 -12.60 -12.61 -4.56
C HIS A 420 -13.66 -13.07 -5.55
N LYS A 421 -14.82 -12.40 -5.53
CA LYS A 421 -15.89 -12.56 -6.50
C LYS A 421 -15.70 -11.56 -7.63
N SER A 422 -14.91 -11.96 -8.60
CA SER A 422 -14.63 -11.19 -9.78
C SER A 422 -15.81 -11.23 -10.76
N PRO A 423 -15.96 -10.23 -11.65
CA PRO A 423 -16.94 -10.27 -12.74
C PRO A 423 -16.85 -11.54 -13.62
N ASP A 424 -15.67 -12.15 -13.75
CA ASP A 424 -15.45 -13.34 -14.56
C ASP A 424 -15.59 -14.66 -13.78
N GLY A 425 -15.89 -14.59 -12.48
CA GLY A 425 -16.10 -15.75 -11.60
C GLY A 425 -15.33 -15.70 -10.29
N ASP A 426 -15.58 -16.68 -9.43
CA ASP A 426 -14.98 -16.77 -8.09
C ASP A 426 -13.49 -17.14 -8.18
N GLN A 427 -12.64 -16.36 -7.53
CA GLN A 427 -11.20 -16.53 -7.46
C GLN A 427 -10.78 -16.97 -6.06
N GLN A 428 -9.84 -17.91 -5.96
CA GLN A 428 -9.22 -18.31 -4.67
C GLN A 428 -8.12 -17.35 -4.22
N ILE A 429 -7.49 -16.67 -5.17
CA ILE A 429 -6.48 -15.63 -4.96
C ILE A 429 -6.93 -14.42 -5.77
N ALA A 430 -7.12 -13.30 -5.10
CA ALA A 430 -7.66 -12.10 -5.71
C ALA A 430 -6.80 -11.57 -6.85
N ASP A 431 -7.48 -11.32 -7.96
CA ASP A 431 -7.01 -10.54 -9.10
C ASP A 431 -8.07 -9.49 -9.45
N THR A 432 -7.92 -8.29 -8.93
CA THR A 432 -8.82 -7.16 -9.17
C THR A 432 -8.53 -6.39 -10.45
N SER A 433 -7.55 -6.84 -11.25
CA SER A 433 -7.30 -6.30 -12.58
C SER A 433 -8.50 -6.49 -13.51
N VAL A 434 -9.24 -7.60 -13.33
CA VAL A 434 -10.49 -7.92 -14.05
C VAL A 434 -11.56 -6.86 -13.78
N ASP A 435 -11.73 -6.46 -12.50
CA ASP A 435 -12.68 -5.40 -12.10
C ASP A 435 -12.32 -4.07 -12.75
N LEU A 436 -11.03 -3.71 -12.71
CA LEU A 436 -10.54 -2.49 -13.32
C LEU A 436 -10.77 -2.47 -14.84
N ALA A 437 -10.45 -3.56 -15.52
CA ALA A 437 -10.63 -3.68 -16.97
C ALA A 437 -12.11 -3.55 -17.36
N ASN A 438 -13.02 -4.19 -16.64
CA ASN A 438 -14.46 -4.08 -16.86
C ASN A 438 -14.98 -2.68 -16.57
N ALA A 439 -14.56 -2.06 -15.46
CA ALA A 439 -14.93 -0.69 -15.13
C ALA A 439 -14.44 0.31 -16.21
N MET A 440 -13.24 0.13 -16.76
CA MET A 440 -12.73 0.98 -17.84
C MET A 440 -13.52 0.83 -19.14
N ARG A 441 -14.01 -0.38 -19.46
CA ARG A 441 -14.89 -0.61 -20.63
C ARG A 441 -16.25 0.06 -20.45
N GLN A 442 -16.82 -0.01 -19.25
CA GLN A 442 -18.13 0.57 -18.93
C GLN A 442 -18.07 2.08 -18.68
N ASN A 443 -16.91 2.58 -18.25
CA ASN A 443 -16.62 4.01 -18.05
C ASN A 443 -15.37 4.44 -18.84
N PRO A 444 -15.45 4.53 -20.18
CA PRO A 444 -14.30 4.76 -21.06
C PRO A 444 -13.63 6.14 -20.89
N ARG A 445 -14.23 7.02 -20.09
CA ARG A 445 -13.65 8.34 -19.75
C ARG A 445 -12.75 8.28 -18.52
N MET A 446 -12.81 7.20 -17.74
CA MET A 446 -11.99 7.06 -16.53
C MET A 446 -10.50 7.04 -16.89
N LYS A 447 -9.72 7.85 -16.20
CA LYS A 447 -8.26 7.95 -16.37
C LYS A 447 -7.54 7.23 -15.24
N ILE A 448 -6.39 6.68 -15.56
CA ILE A 448 -5.56 5.91 -14.64
C ILE A 448 -4.15 6.52 -14.59
N LEU A 449 -3.62 6.66 -13.38
CA LEU A 449 -2.23 7.02 -13.13
C LEU A 449 -1.58 5.96 -12.26
N SER A 450 -0.56 5.27 -12.81
CA SER A 450 0.32 4.38 -12.05
C SER A 450 1.55 5.15 -11.57
N VAL A 451 1.79 5.11 -10.28
CA VAL A 451 2.85 5.85 -9.58
C VAL A 451 3.81 4.84 -8.94
N ASN A 452 5.08 4.84 -9.38
CA ASN A 452 6.00 3.75 -9.11
C ASN A 452 7.34 4.25 -8.57
N GLY A 453 7.85 3.62 -7.51
CA GLY A 453 9.18 3.85 -6.98
C GLY A 453 10.20 2.83 -7.52
N TYR A 454 11.37 3.27 -7.97
CA TYR A 454 12.42 2.36 -8.46
C TYR A 454 13.01 1.47 -7.36
N TYR A 455 12.94 1.90 -6.09
CA TYR A 455 13.55 1.21 -4.96
C TYR A 455 12.52 0.51 -4.04
N ASP A 456 11.32 0.24 -4.59
CA ASP A 456 10.22 -0.43 -3.91
C ASP A 456 10.34 -1.95 -4.02
N LEU A 457 10.74 -2.63 -2.94
CA LEU A 457 10.79 -4.08 -2.85
C LEU A 457 9.50 -4.69 -2.24
N ALA A 458 8.45 -3.88 -2.06
CA ALA A 458 7.13 -4.38 -1.66
C ALA A 458 6.24 -4.65 -2.87
N THR A 459 6.22 -3.72 -3.84
CA THR A 459 5.45 -3.81 -5.09
C THR A 459 6.31 -3.25 -6.23
N PRO A 460 7.09 -4.10 -6.90
CA PRO A 460 8.10 -3.68 -7.86
C PRO A 460 7.46 -3.00 -9.08
N PHE A 461 8.06 -1.92 -9.59
CA PHE A 461 7.52 -1.14 -10.71
C PHE A 461 7.29 -1.97 -11.97
N HIS A 462 8.16 -2.95 -12.26
CA HIS A 462 8.02 -3.83 -13.42
C HIS A 462 6.84 -4.80 -13.26
N GLY A 463 6.50 -5.19 -12.02
CA GLY A 463 5.26 -5.92 -11.72
C GLY A 463 4.02 -5.10 -12.04
N ALA A 464 4.01 -3.81 -11.69
CA ALA A 464 2.92 -2.91 -12.06
C ALA A 464 2.78 -2.78 -13.59
N GLU A 465 3.88 -2.63 -14.32
CA GLU A 465 3.88 -2.62 -15.80
C GLU A 465 3.31 -3.93 -16.38
N TYR A 466 3.70 -5.06 -15.80
CA TYR A 466 3.21 -6.37 -16.18
C TYR A 466 1.68 -6.47 -15.97
N GLU A 467 1.18 -6.17 -14.78
CA GLU A 467 -0.25 -6.23 -14.45
C GLU A 467 -1.09 -5.33 -15.36
N PHE A 468 -0.71 -4.07 -15.53
CA PHE A 468 -1.41 -3.16 -16.46
C PHE A 468 -1.32 -3.60 -17.92
N GLY A 469 -0.20 -4.19 -18.33
CA GLY A 469 0.01 -4.73 -19.67
C GLY A 469 -0.90 -5.94 -19.98
N HIS A 470 -1.40 -6.62 -18.94
CA HIS A 470 -2.24 -7.82 -19.05
C HIS A 470 -3.74 -7.56 -18.79
N LEU A 471 -4.19 -6.31 -18.71
CA LEU A 471 -5.62 -5.96 -18.61
C LEU A 471 -6.45 -6.33 -19.83
N ALA A 472 -5.82 -6.77 -20.91
CA ALA A 472 -6.47 -7.10 -22.20
C ALA A 472 -7.42 -5.99 -22.72
N LEU A 473 -7.06 -4.72 -22.47
CA LEU A 473 -7.85 -3.57 -22.88
C LEU A 473 -7.65 -3.25 -24.36
N GLU A 474 -8.67 -2.69 -24.95
CA GLU A 474 -8.64 -2.10 -26.29
C GLU A 474 -7.65 -0.92 -26.33
N PRO A 475 -6.95 -0.66 -27.46
CA PRO A 475 -5.89 0.36 -27.55
C PRO A 475 -6.32 1.75 -27.10
N GLN A 476 -7.57 2.15 -27.41
CA GLN A 476 -8.11 3.45 -26.99
C GLN A 476 -8.29 3.55 -25.47
N LEU A 477 -8.59 2.46 -24.76
CA LEU A 477 -8.70 2.43 -23.31
C LEU A 477 -7.31 2.35 -22.66
N GLN A 478 -6.37 1.63 -23.25
CA GLN A 478 -4.98 1.62 -22.81
C GLN A 478 -4.37 3.04 -22.81
N SER A 479 -4.75 3.89 -23.76
CA SER A 479 -4.29 5.30 -23.80
C SER A 479 -4.73 6.14 -22.60
N ASN A 480 -5.67 5.65 -21.79
CA ASN A 480 -6.10 6.28 -20.55
C ASN A 480 -5.16 5.98 -19.37
N ILE A 481 -4.23 5.06 -19.53
CA ILE A 481 -3.28 4.66 -18.47
C ILE A 481 -1.96 5.42 -18.67
N ARG A 482 -1.50 6.10 -17.62
CA ARG A 482 -0.21 6.79 -17.58
C ARG A 482 0.63 6.23 -16.45
N TYR A 483 1.94 6.21 -16.68
CA TYR A 483 2.93 5.76 -15.69
C TYR A 483 3.86 6.91 -15.31
N THR A 484 4.20 6.97 -14.04
CA THR A 484 5.24 7.86 -13.51
C THR A 484 6.19 7.08 -12.61
N TYR A 485 7.46 7.48 -12.60
CA TYR A 485 8.53 6.77 -11.89
C TYR A 485 9.37 7.75 -11.10
N TYR A 486 9.74 7.34 -9.88
CA TYR A 486 10.46 8.17 -8.92
C TYR A 486 11.67 7.43 -8.37
N GLU A 487 12.76 8.17 -8.11
CA GLU A 487 13.96 7.63 -7.44
C GLU A 487 13.72 7.51 -5.92
N ALA A 488 12.72 6.76 -5.57
CA ALA A 488 12.23 6.52 -4.21
C ALA A 488 11.71 5.09 -4.06
N GLY A 489 11.31 4.69 -2.84
CA GLY A 489 10.68 3.40 -2.57
C GLY A 489 9.16 3.43 -2.68
N HIS A 490 8.51 2.57 -1.91
CA HIS A 490 7.06 2.33 -1.87
C HIS A 490 6.24 3.58 -1.55
N MET A 491 6.74 4.37 -0.61
CA MET A 491 6.13 5.61 -0.14
C MET A 491 6.90 6.80 -0.73
N MET A 492 6.91 6.94 -2.08
CA MET A 492 7.72 7.95 -2.78
C MET A 492 7.46 9.39 -2.32
N TYR A 493 6.30 9.65 -1.76
CA TYR A 493 5.93 10.95 -1.20
C TYR A 493 6.69 11.30 0.09
N THR A 494 7.41 10.36 0.72
CA THR A 494 8.28 10.64 1.86
C THR A 494 9.63 11.25 1.43
N ASP A 495 10.01 11.07 0.17
CA ASP A 495 11.17 11.73 -0.43
C ASP A 495 10.77 13.13 -0.94
N PRO A 496 11.43 14.23 -0.48
CA PRO A 496 10.99 15.58 -0.83
C PRO A 496 11.00 15.90 -2.32
N ALA A 497 12.00 15.44 -3.07
CA ALA A 497 12.10 15.69 -4.51
C ALA A 497 11.02 14.93 -5.28
N SER A 498 10.81 13.67 -4.93
CA SER A 498 9.75 12.82 -5.48
C SER A 498 8.36 13.35 -5.14
N ALA A 499 8.12 13.83 -3.91
CA ALA A 499 6.86 14.42 -3.50
C ALA A 499 6.47 15.63 -4.35
N HIS A 500 7.43 16.52 -4.59
CA HIS A 500 7.20 17.72 -5.41
C HIS A 500 6.83 17.35 -6.87
N GLN A 501 7.57 16.43 -7.48
CA GLN A 501 7.26 15.95 -8.83
C GLN A 501 5.91 15.23 -8.88
N LEU A 502 5.63 14.36 -7.90
CA LEU A 502 4.36 13.64 -7.79
C LEU A 502 3.17 14.59 -7.70
N LYS A 503 3.29 15.71 -6.95
CA LYS A 503 2.26 16.76 -6.91
C LYS A 503 2.00 17.35 -8.30
N ALA A 504 3.04 17.63 -9.07
CA ALA A 504 2.91 18.18 -10.42
C ALA A 504 2.24 17.16 -11.38
N ASP A 505 2.67 15.90 -11.33
CA ASP A 505 2.10 14.81 -12.15
C ASP A 505 0.62 14.57 -11.82
N LEU A 506 0.25 14.60 -10.55
CA LEU A 506 -1.14 14.48 -10.10
C LEU A 506 -1.98 15.69 -10.53
N ALA A 507 -1.48 16.91 -10.40
CA ALA A 507 -2.22 18.09 -10.87
C ALA A 507 -2.52 18.02 -12.38
N ALA A 508 -1.54 17.58 -13.19
CA ALA A 508 -1.73 17.33 -14.61
C ALA A 508 -2.72 16.19 -14.89
N PHE A 509 -2.68 15.12 -14.09
CA PHE A 509 -3.62 14.01 -14.17
C PHE A 509 -5.06 14.46 -13.90
N TYR A 510 -5.30 15.19 -12.81
CA TYR A 510 -6.63 15.74 -12.50
C TYR A 510 -7.16 16.64 -13.63
N ALA A 511 -6.32 17.52 -14.15
CA ALA A 511 -6.70 18.39 -15.27
C ALA A 511 -7.09 17.59 -16.54
N SER A 512 -6.48 16.43 -16.77
CA SER A 512 -6.77 15.57 -17.92
C SER A 512 -8.06 14.73 -17.76
N ALA A 513 -8.54 14.56 -16.52
CA ALA A 513 -9.69 13.71 -16.17
C ALA A 513 -10.98 14.52 -15.88
N LEU A 514 -10.89 15.85 -15.87
CA LEU A 514 -12.02 16.78 -15.67
C LEU A 514 -12.52 17.35 -16.98
#